data_2ac5b14780cd0deb27e2b72bfb68f7f1
#
_entry.id   2ac5b14780cd0deb27e2b72bfb68f7f1
#
_cell.length_a   1.000
_cell.length_b   1.000
_cell.length_c   1.000
_cell.angle_alpha   90.00
_cell.angle_beta   90.00
_cell.angle_gamma   90.00
#
_symmetry.space_group_name_H-M   'P 1'
#
loop_
_entity.id
_entity.type
_entity.pdbx_description
1 polymer ?
#
loop_
_entity_poly.entity_id
_entity_poly.type
_entity_poly.pdbx_seq_one_letter_code
_entity_poly.pdbx_strand_id
1 'polypeptide(L)'
;MRASGNDRLLVSDIIDRYSKRPYGWPDGEILLILGRLAAAGRITFHLGGPSLALPDAFEPLTNSRRRREVSVQKKRQTDDALLKQARNMSKDLFSALGPDSEQELFDFYRRHLSDWLANLTSYKSKTDVGRFPGKVAIEKALLSLQRLLSNTDSVDFFKAIVDKKDEYLDLEEDYRDLHAFFSNQLHTWQQLQLALIRFDKNKQALDKNESARKALLELRDIEASDAPYGQLHKVAALIECVEAINLAILTEKRHHALSRVDEKIAQLEAEIAKSGIATPELSNRLLRPLQLVKAELESETSIANIYMLQTQTADERLHDGVFELERAIQAEAERQEKLRQDQAKAAQAAAGTNQQKEDPSPYVAPKPVAAPKQVVEVAATSVFNKLGNGIYLESQADVDRFINALKAELEAAIQQEKRIR
;
A
#
# COMPACT_ATOMS: atom_id res chain seq x y z
N MET A 1 17.50 -42.45 53.24
CA MET A 1 17.76 -41.22 52.47
C MET A 1 16.67 -41.08 51.47
N ARG A 2 15.81 -40.07 51.62
CA ARG A 2 14.87 -39.67 50.58
C ARG A 2 15.69 -38.80 49.58
N ALA A 3 16.04 -39.38 48.43
CA ALA A 3 16.64 -38.59 47.36
C ALA A 3 15.70 -37.48 46.99
N SER A 4 16.16 -36.23 46.99
CA SER A 4 15.39 -35.12 46.40
C SER A 4 15.14 -35.47 44.93
N GLY A 5 13.97 -35.18 44.41
CA GLY A 5 13.45 -35.70 43.12
C GLY A 5 14.27 -35.37 41.90
N ASN A 6 15.50 -34.90 42.03
CA ASN A 6 16.38 -34.49 40.93
C ASN A 6 17.73 -35.21 40.89
N ASP A 7 17.97 -36.18 41.84
CA ASP A 7 19.25 -36.88 41.93
C ASP A 7 19.30 -37.99 40.88
N ARG A 8 20.30 -37.96 40.02
CA ARG A 8 20.63 -39.06 39.09
C ARG A 8 21.42 -40.10 39.83
N LEU A 9 20.98 -41.37 39.76
CA LEU A 9 21.67 -42.50 40.33
C LEU A 9 22.34 -43.33 39.23
N LEU A 10 23.58 -43.71 39.38
CA LEU A 10 24.22 -44.60 38.42
C LEU A 10 23.58 -46.01 38.52
N VAL A 11 23.39 -46.65 37.36
CA VAL A 11 22.86 -48.02 37.30
C VAL A 11 23.77 -48.95 38.01
N SER A 12 25.12 -48.77 37.97
CA SER A 12 26.12 -49.54 38.74
C SER A 12 25.83 -49.45 40.23
N ASP A 13 25.54 -48.29 40.78
CA ASP A 13 25.30 -48.11 42.22
C ASP A 13 24.01 -48.79 42.67
N ILE A 14 22.98 -48.77 41.82
CA ILE A 14 21.73 -49.47 42.04
C ILE A 14 21.97 -50.98 42.09
N ILE A 15 22.73 -51.53 41.14
CA ILE A 15 23.08 -52.94 41.10
C ILE A 15 23.89 -53.32 42.33
N ASP A 16 24.94 -52.54 42.62
CA ASP A 16 25.82 -52.82 43.79
C ASP A 16 25.02 -52.78 45.11
N ARG A 17 24.00 -51.99 45.21
CA ARG A 17 23.14 -51.91 46.39
C ARG A 17 22.22 -53.11 46.52
N TYR A 18 21.57 -53.55 45.45
CA TYR A 18 20.52 -54.56 45.49
C TYR A 18 21.09 -56.00 45.28
N SER A 19 22.29 -56.15 44.73
CA SER A 19 22.98 -57.42 44.65
C SER A 19 23.58 -57.88 46.00
N LYS A 20 23.80 -56.95 46.97
CA LYS A 20 24.32 -57.23 48.29
C LYS A 20 23.22 -57.60 49.30
N ARG A 21 23.62 -58.18 50.43
CA ARG A 21 22.70 -58.41 51.57
C ARG A 21 22.10 -57.10 52.04
N PRO A 22 20.83 -57.03 52.41
CA PRO A 22 19.86 -58.15 52.59
C PRO A 22 19.13 -58.61 51.31
N TYR A 23 19.27 -57.91 50.17
CA TYR A 23 18.47 -58.18 48.99
C TYR A 23 18.95 -59.37 48.16
N GLY A 24 20.20 -59.39 47.74
CA GLY A 24 20.82 -60.51 47.00
C GLY A 24 20.25 -60.75 45.60
N TRP A 25 19.75 -59.71 44.93
CA TRP A 25 19.12 -59.85 43.63
C TRP A 25 20.18 -60.01 42.52
N PRO A 26 19.95 -60.86 41.54
CA PRO A 26 20.80 -60.95 40.35
C PRO A 26 20.75 -59.68 39.51
N ASP A 27 21.89 -59.31 38.91
CA ASP A 27 21.99 -58.10 38.06
C ASP A 27 20.92 -58.07 36.99
N GLY A 28 20.61 -59.21 36.34
CA GLY A 28 19.57 -59.25 35.27
C GLY A 28 18.18 -58.93 35.77
N GLU A 29 17.82 -59.32 36.99
CA GLU A 29 16.52 -58.97 37.58
C GLU A 29 16.40 -57.47 37.90
N ILE A 30 17.50 -56.89 38.40
CA ILE A 30 17.57 -55.45 38.67
C ILE A 30 17.42 -54.69 37.40
N LEU A 31 18.13 -55.09 36.32
CA LEU A 31 17.99 -54.44 35.02
C LEU A 31 16.59 -54.61 34.42
N LEU A 32 15.96 -55.76 34.59
CA LEU A 32 14.59 -56.00 34.14
C LEU A 32 13.58 -55.09 34.86
N ILE A 33 13.76 -54.93 36.18
CA ILE A 33 12.92 -54.03 36.98
C ILE A 33 13.11 -52.57 36.50
N LEU A 34 14.35 -52.13 36.30
CA LEU A 34 14.64 -50.80 35.78
C LEU A 34 14.04 -50.60 34.38
N GLY A 35 14.15 -51.61 33.50
CA GLY A 35 13.51 -51.56 32.18
C GLY A 35 11.97 -51.46 32.27
N ARG A 36 11.35 -52.23 33.18
CA ARG A 36 9.90 -52.15 33.44
C ARG A 36 9.46 -50.79 33.99
N LEU A 37 10.27 -50.24 34.92
CA LEU A 37 9.99 -48.89 35.46
C LEU A 37 10.14 -47.80 34.38
N ALA A 38 11.09 -47.95 33.48
CA ALA A 38 11.27 -47.04 32.34
C ALA A 38 10.11 -47.18 31.32
N ALA A 39 9.70 -48.41 30.99
CA ALA A 39 8.54 -48.71 30.15
C ALA A 39 7.24 -48.13 30.75
N ALA A 40 7.10 -48.20 32.08
CA ALA A 40 5.99 -47.61 32.82
C ALA A 40 6.10 -46.07 33.00
N GLY A 41 7.12 -45.44 32.40
CA GLY A 41 7.32 -43.98 32.49
C GLY A 41 7.69 -43.46 33.89
N ARG A 42 8.19 -44.35 34.81
CA ARG A 42 8.53 -43.99 36.18
C ARG A 42 9.94 -43.46 36.35
N ILE A 43 10.84 -43.85 35.45
CA ILE A 43 12.24 -43.46 35.41
C ILE A 43 12.66 -43.16 33.98
N THR A 44 13.73 -42.38 33.83
CA THR A 44 14.36 -42.10 32.53
C THR A 44 15.84 -42.50 32.63
N PHE A 45 16.38 -43.21 31.62
CA PHE A 45 17.79 -43.46 31.48
C PHE A 45 18.50 -42.28 30.84
N HIS A 46 19.73 -42.04 31.26
CA HIS A 46 20.62 -41.03 30.70
C HIS A 46 22.00 -41.63 30.46
N LEU A 47 22.65 -41.33 29.33
CA LEU A 47 24.01 -41.70 28.99
C LEU A 47 24.80 -40.42 28.69
N GLY A 48 25.84 -40.13 29.48
CA GLY A 48 26.69 -38.98 29.27
C GLY A 48 25.99 -37.61 29.38
N GLY A 49 24.78 -37.55 29.95
CA GLY A 49 24.00 -36.30 30.10
C GLY A 49 22.63 -36.29 29.44
N PRO A 50 22.48 -36.56 28.12
CA PRO A 50 21.19 -36.62 27.47
C PRO A 50 20.32 -37.81 27.89
N SER A 51 18.98 -37.68 27.75
CA SER A 51 18.06 -38.78 27.97
C SER A 51 18.19 -39.83 26.87
N LEU A 52 18.09 -41.10 27.27
CA LEU A 52 18.22 -42.25 26.37
C LEU A 52 16.83 -42.89 26.20
N ALA A 53 16.40 -43.07 24.96
CA ALA A 53 15.14 -43.73 24.67
C ALA A 53 15.22 -45.24 25.09
N LEU A 54 14.09 -45.81 25.51
CA LEU A 54 14.09 -47.17 26.03
C LEU A 54 14.65 -48.22 25.06
N PRO A 55 14.34 -48.18 23.73
CA PRO A 55 14.98 -49.11 22.78
C PRO A 55 16.50 -48.97 22.73
N ASP A 56 17.02 -47.76 22.82
CA ASP A 56 18.47 -47.47 22.74
C ASP A 56 19.18 -47.75 24.04
N ALA A 57 18.45 -47.92 25.14
CA ALA A 57 19.02 -48.22 26.46
C ALA A 57 19.49 -49.68 26.61
N PHE A 58 18.99 -50.60 25.76
CA PHE A 58 19.27 -52.04 25.91
C PHE A 58 20.75 -52.34 25.81
N GLU A 59 21.44 -51.87 24.77
CA GLU A 59 22.88 -52.15 24.57
C GLU A 59 23.75 -51.55 25.70
N PRO A 60 23.62 -50.25 26.09
CA PRO A 60 24.38 -49.69 27.21
C PRO A 60 24.09 -50.37 28.55
N LEU A 61 22.88 -50.86 28.81
CA LEU A 61 22.52 -51.52 30.06
C LEU A 61 23.09 -52.96 30.15
N THR A 62 23.16 -53.68 29.02
CA THR A 62 23.68 -55.07 28.96
C THR A 62 25.20 -55.10 28.91
N ASN A 63 25.86 -54.07 28.39
CA ASN A 63 27.32 -53.96 28.35
C ASN A 63 27.88 -53.50 29.68
N SER A 64 28.67 -54.34 30.36
CA SER A 64 29.19 -54.07 31.70
C SER A 64 30.10 -52.82 31.82
N ARG A 65 30.76 -52.41 30.71
CA ARG A 65 31.59 -51.21 30.70
C ARG A 65 30.71 -49.96 30.54
N ARG A 66 29.79 -49.94 29.55
CA ARG A 66 28.91 -48.77 29.26
C ARG A 66 27.86 -48.57 30.36
N ARG A 67 27.46 -49.62 31.05
CA ARG A 67 26.50 -49.56 32.15
C ARG A 67 26.94 -48.63 33.29
N ARG A 68 28.25 -48.48 33.53
CA ARG A 68 28.77 -47.50 34.50
C ARG A 68 28.54 -46.05 34.16
N GLU A 69 28.27 -45.77 32.91
CA GLU A 69 28.00 -44.41 32.40
C GLU A 69 26.50 -44.12 32.36
N VAL A 70 25.67 -45.16 32.51
CA VAL A 70 24.22 -45.02 32.50
C VAL A 70 23.74 -44.57 33.88
N SER A 71 23.00 -43.50 33.92
CA SER A 71 22.29 -43.03 35.11
C SER A 71 20.79 -43.12 34.94
N VAL A 72 20.09 -43.26 36.05
CA VAL A 72 18.63 -43.31 36.18
C VAL A 72 18.18 -42.09 36.95
N GLN A 73 17.18 -41.43 36.41
CA GLN A 73 16.48 -40.32 37.06
C GLN A 73 15.03 -40.70 37.28
N LYS A 74 14.52 -40.47 38.48
CA LYS A 74 13.07 -40.64 38.75
C LYS A 74 12.32 -39.60 37.96
N LYS A 75 11.38 -40.04 37.10
CA LYS A 75 10.49 -39.13 36.41
C LYS A 75 9.51 -38.55 37.41
N ARG A 76 9.40 -37.26 37.45
CA ARG A 76 8.32 -36.59 38.21
C ARG A 76 6.99 -37.02 37.62
N GLN A 77 6.01 -37.25 38.44
CA GLN A 77 4.65 -37.53 38.01
C GLN A 77 3.81 -36.32 38.37
N THR A 78 2.97 -35.95 37.44
CA THR A 78 1.97 -34.91 37.67
C THR A 78 0.96 -35.42 38.68
N ASP A 79 0.57 -34.60 39.64
CA ASP A 79 -0.52 -34.92 40.58
C ASP A 79 -1.83 -35.15 39.80
N ASP A 80 -2.60 -36.17 40.18
CA ASP A 80 -3.86 -36.56 39.51
C ASP A 80 -4.87 -35.40 39.46
N ALA A 81 -4.88 -34.56 40.48
CA ALA A 81 -5.76 -33.37 40.52
C ALA A 81 -5.32 -32.35 39.46
N LEU A 82 -3.99 -32.10 39.34
CA LEU A 82 -3.45 -31.18 38.33
C LEU A 82 -3.67 -31.70 36.90
N LEU A 83 -3.47 -33.01 36.71
CA LEU A 83 -3.70 -33.66 35.41
C LEU A 83 -5.13 -33.56 34.97
N LYS A 84 -6.08 -33.78 35.90
CA LYS A 84 -7.53 -33.61 35.65
C LYS A 84 -7.87 -32.18 35.31
N GLN A 85 -7.30 -31.20 36.01
CA GLN A 85 -7.52 -29.77 35.71
C GLN A 85 -6.98 -29.41 34.31
N ALA A 86 -5.76 -29.83 33.98
CA ALA A 86 -5.19 -29.62 32.65
C ALA A 86 -6.04 -30.29 31.57
N ARG A 87 -6.49 -31.54 31.79
CA ARG A 87 -7.37 -32.21 30.83
C ARG A 87 -8.69 -31.50 30.62
N ASN A 88 -9.33 -30.96 31.66
CA ASN A 88 -10.55 -30.17 31.51
C ASN A 88 -10.28 -28.86 30.75
N MET A 89 -9.16 -28.20 31.05
CA MET A 89 -8.76 -26.96 30.36
C MET A 89 -8.50 -27.17 28.86
N SER A 90 -8.06 -28.38 28.44
CA SER A 90 -7.89 -28.67 27.01
C SER A 90 -9.18 -28.55 26.22
N LYS A 91 -10.32 -28.82 26.84
CA LYS A 91 -11.64 -28.63 26.22
C LYS A 91 -11.95 -27.15 25.96
N ASP A 92 -11.59 -26.29 26.92
CA ASP A 92 -11.80 -24.85 26.83
C ASP A 92 -10.87 -24.24 25.75
N LEU A 93 -9.60 -24.71 25.71
CA LEU A 93 -8.58 -24.18 24.79
C LEU A 93 -8.70 -24.71 23.35
N PHE A 94 -9.03 -25.99 23.17
CA PHE A 94 -8.97 -26.64 21.85
C PHE A 94 -10.32 -27.20 21.40
N SER A 95 -11.39 -26.94 22.14
CA SER A 95 -12.72 -27.53 21.89
C SER A 95 -12.70 -29.06 21.84
N ALA A 96 -11.66 -29.67 22.41
CA ALA A 96 -11.46 -31.12 22.43
C ALA A 96 -10.91 -31.58 23.79
N LEU A 97 -11.51 -32.64 24.35
CA LEU A 97 -11.03 -33.22 25.58
C LEU A 97 -9.77 -34.05 25.31
N GLY A 98 -8.69 -33.69 25.97
CA GLY A 98 -7.40 -34.40 25.85
C GLY A 98 -7.46 -35.84 26.39
N PRO A 99 -6.46 -36.69 26.06
CA PRO A 99 -6.29 -38.05 26.55
C PRO A 99 -6.17 -38.15 28.08
N ASP A 100 -6.41 -39.35 28.61
CA ASP A 100 -6.29 -39.62 30.06
C ASP A 100 -4.83 -39.79 30.51
N SER A 101 -3.96 -40.26 29.61
CA SER A 101 -2.54 -40.51 29.88
C SER A 101 -1.76 -39.16 29.94
N GLU A 102 -0.93 -39.01 30.98
CA GLU A 102 -0.10 -37.81 31.15
C GLU A 102 0.78 -37.52 29.93
N GLN A 103 1.45 -38.53 29.37
CA GLN A 103 2.31 -38.34 28.23
C GLN A 103 1.54 -37.96 26.96
N GLU A 104 0.43 -38.66 26.71
CA GLU A 104 -0.42 -38.36 25.54
C GLU A 104 -1.10 -36.98 25.65
N LEU A 105 -1.49 -36.57 26.86
CA LEU A 105 -2.02 -35.25 27.12
C LEU A 105 -0.97 -34.16 26.90
N PHE A 106 0.26 -34.41 27.35
CA PHE A 106 1.38 -33.48 27.11
C PHE A 106 1.69 -33.34 25.62
N ASP A 107 1.73 -34.43 24.85
CA ASP A 107 1.95 -34.44 23.42
C ASP A 107 0.78 -33.78 22.66
N PHE A 108 -0.44 -33.99 23.15
CA PHE A 108 -1.65 -33.34 22.65
C PHE A 108 -1.55 -31.81 22.76
N TYR A 109 -1.24 -31.29 23.93
CA TYR A 109 -1.04 -29.88 24.17
C TYR A 109 0.07 -29.29 23.29
N ARG A 110 1.23 -29.95 23.28
CA ARG A 110 2.39 -29.49 22.49
C ARG A 110 2.07 -29.37 21.02
N ARG A 111 1.35 -30.34 20.47
CA ARG A 111 0.93 -30.29 19.05
C ARG A 111 0.07 -29.07 18.76
N HIS A 112 -1.03 -28.90 19.48
CA HIS A 112 -1.95 -27.78 19.27
C HIS A 112 -1.28 -26.41 19.48
N LEU A 113 -0.49 -26.27 20.54
CA LEU A 113 0.20 -25.00 20.82
C LEU A 113 1.34 -24.72 19.82
N SER A 114 1.98 -25.76 19.27
CA SER A 114 2.96 -25.59 18.19
C SER A 114 2.30 -25.14 16.88
N ASP A 115 1.11 -25.66 16.58
CA ASP A 115 0.30 -25.20 15.43
C ASP A 115 -0.10 -23.74 15.59
N TRP A 116 -0.53 -23.34 16.80
CA TRP A 116 -0.82 -21.93 17.10
C TRP A 116 0.42 -21.05 16.93
N LEU A 117 1.56 -21.50 17.46
CA LEU A 117 2.84 -20.79 17.33
C LEU A 117 3.24 -20.58 15.86
N ALA A 118 3.09 -21.62 15.03
CA ALA A 118 3.37 -21.55 13.60
C ALA A 118 2.47 -20.56 12.88
N ASN A 119 1.15 -20.62 13.14
CA ASN A 119 0.18 -19.69 12.56
C ASN A 119 0.45 -18.24 12.98
N LEU A 120 0.64 -17.99 14.27
CA LEU A 120 0.94 -16.65 14.79
C LEU A 120 2.26 -16.09 14.24
N THR A 121 3.26 -16.94 14.05
CA THR A 121 4.53 -16.55 13.40
C THR A 121 4.30 -16.11 11.96
N SER A 122 3.45 -16.83 11.22
CA SER A 122 3.05 -16.45 9.87
C SER A 122 2.29 -15.12 9.86
N TYR A 123 1.37 -14.91 10.81
CA TYR A 123 0.60 -13.67 10.92
C TYR A 123 1.50 -12.50 11.31
N LYS A 124 2.48 -12.70 12.21
CA LYS A 124 3.48 -11.69 12.55
C LYS A 124 4.24 -11.22 11.31
N SER A 125 4.68 -12.12 10.47
CA SER A 125 5.39 -11.78 9.24
C SER A 125 4.55 -10.87 8.32
N LYS A 126 3.22 -11.06 8.27
CA LYS A 126 2.30 -10.20 7.53
C LYS A 126 2.13 -8.84 8.19
N THR A 127 1.95 -8.80 9.52
CA THR A 127 1.76 -7.55 10.27
C THR A 127 3.02 -6.68 10.32
N ASP A 128 4.21 -7.25 10.15
CA ASP A 128 5.47 -6.50 10.09
C ASP A 128 5.68 -5.79 8.75
N VAL A 129 5.08 -6.30 7.65
CA VAL A 129 5.19 -5.73 6.31
C VAL A 129 4.03 -4.81 5.98
N GLY A 130 2.82 -5.12 6.45
CA GLY A 130 1.57 -4.41 6.14
C GLY A 130 0.85 -3.87 7.37
N ARG A 131 -0.13 -3.00 7.13
CA ARG A 131 -1.04 -2.49 8.18
C ARG A 131 -2.14 -3.51 8.43
N PHE A 132 -1.91 -4.39 9.38
CA PHE A 132 -2.90 -5.38 9.82
C PHE A 132 -3.16 -5.21 11.32
N PRO A 133 -4.38 -5.50 11.79
CA PRO A 133 -4.71 -5.43 13.22
C PRO A 133 -4.07 -6.56 14.02
N GLY A 134 -4.05 -6.42 15.33
CA GLY A 134 -3.65 -7.49 16.25
C GLY A 134 -2.16 -7.69 16.46
N LYS A 135 -1.29 -6.78 15.98
CA LYS A 135 0.16 -6.94 16.13
C LYS A 135 0.60 -7.14 17.59
N VAL A 136 0.07 -6.35 18.50
CA VAL A 136 0.39 -6.44 19.94
C VAL A 136 -0.08 -7.77 20.54
N ALA A 137 -1.30 -8.21 20.19
CA ALA A 137 -1.84 -9.49 20.62
C ALA A 137 -1.00 -10.66 20.10
N ILE A 138 -0.60 -10.64 18.83
CA ILE A 138 0.29 -11.66 18.23
C ILE A 138 1.63 -11.73 18.97
N GLU A 139 2.27 -10.60 19.24
CA GLU A 139 3.56 -10.56 19.92
C GLU A 139 3.47 -11.09 21.36
N LYS A 140 2.44 -10.70 22.09
CA LYS A 140 2.16 -11.20 23.45
C LYS A 140 1.93 -12.72 23.44
N ALA A 141 1.07 -13.19 22.52
CA ALA A 141 0.76 -14.61 22.39
C ALA A 141 2.01 -15.45 22.04
N LEU A 142 2.85 -15.00 21.11
CA LEU A 142 4.10 -15.68 20.76
C LEU A 142 5.04 -15.83 21.96
N LEU A 143 5.20 -14.79 22.77
CA LEU A 143 6.04 -14.82 23.96
C LEU A 143 5.49 -15.80 25.00
N SER A 144 4.18 -15.81 25.26
CA SER A 144 3.54 -16.72 26.22
C SER A 144 3.65 -18.17 25.74
N LEU A 145 3.40 -18.44 24.46
CA LEU A 145 3.52 -19.79 23.87
C LEU A 145 4.97 -20.30 23.90
N GLN A 146 5.94 -19.48 23.49
CA GLN A 146 7.36 -19.86 23.53
C GLN A 146 7.83 -20.21 24.96
N ARG A 147 7.41 -19.39 25.94
CA ARG A 147 7.72 -19.66 27.36
C ARG A 147 7.09 -20.98 27.82
N LEU A 148 5.84 -21.25 27.49
CA LEU A 148 5.16 -22.48 27.87
C LEU A 148 5.82 -23.70 27.20
N LEU A 149 6.06 -23.65 25.88
CA LEU A 149 6.64 -24.73 25.10
C LEU A 149 8.11 -24.99 25.43
N SER A 150 8.82 -24.07 26.09
CA SER A 150 10.18 -24.28 26.60
C SER A 150 10.22 -25.27 27.76
N ASN A 151 9.11 -25.53 28.47
CA ASN A 151 9.03 -26.56 29.49
C ASN A 151 9.04 -27.95 28.82
N THR A 152 10.11 -28.68 29.03
CA THR A 152 10.28 -30.04 28.52
C THR A 152 9.74 -31.12 29.47
N ASP A 153 9.58 -30.80 30.75
CA ASP A 153 8.99 -31.65 31.77
C ASP A 153 7.47 -31.46 31.84
N SER A 154 6.72 -32.58 31.85
CA SER A 154 5.24 -32.54 31.86
C SER A 154 4.67 -31.89 33.11
N VAL A 155 5.30 -32.09 34.28
CA VAL A 155 4.83 -31.53 35.56
C VAL A 155 4.92 -30.01 35.53
N ASP A 156 6.09 -29.47 35.14
CA ASP A 156 6.33 -28.03 35.08
C ASP A 156 5.46 -27.38 34.01
N PHE A 157 5.23 -28.10 32.89
CA PHE A 157 4.32 -27.64 31.83
C PHE A 157 2.87 -27.53 32.31
N PHE A 158 2.30 -28.62 32.90
CA PHE A 158 0.93 -28.61 33.37
C PHE A 158 0.70 -27.63 34.53
N LYS A 159 1.72 -27.49 35.38
CA LYS A 159 1.68 -26.48 36.43
C LYS A 159 1.63 -25.07 35.84
N ALA A 160 2.52 -24.78 34.89
CA ALA A 160 2.58 -23.44 34.25
C ALA A 160 1.29 -23.09 33.55
N ILE A 161 0.63 -24.04 32.86
CA ILE A 161 -0.58 -23.75 32.09
C ILE A 161 -1.81 -23.62 33.02
N VAL A 162 -1.89 -24.42 34.07
CA VAL A 162 -3.02 -24.37 35.04
C VAL A 162 -2.90 -23.14 35.95
N ASP A 163 -1.70 -22.83 36.45
CA ASP A 163 -1.47 -21.65 37.29
C ASP A 163 -1.82 -20.34 36.57
N LYS A 164 -1.76 -20.32 35.23
CA LYS A 164 -2.04 -19.17 34.37
C LYS A 164 -3.24 -19.41 33.44
N LYS A 165 -4.23 -20.13 33.96
CA LYS A 165 -5.41 -20.52 33.19
C LYS A 165 -6.04 -19.35 32.43
N ASP A 166 -6.30 -18.26 33.11
CA ASP A 166 -6.99 -17.10 32.51
C ASP A 166 -6.15 -16.45 31.39
N GLU A 167 -4.80 -16.36 31.59
CA GLU A 167 -3.90 -15.84 30.53
C GLU A 167 -4.00 -16.68 29.23
N TYR A 168 -4.12 -18.01 29.36
CA TYR A 168 -4.21 -18.88 28.18
C TYR A 168 -5.61 -18.97 27.58
N LEU A 169 -6.66 -18.73 28.36
CA LEU A 169 -8.03 -18.58 27.82
C LEU A 169 -8.16 -17.27 27.03
N ASP A 170 -7.66 -16.16 27.56
CA ASP A 170 -7.59 -14.90 26.83
C ASP A 170 -6.79 -15.05 25.54
N LEU A 171 -5.68 -15.79 25.59
CA LEU A 171 -4.85 -16.09 24.40
C LEU A 171 -5.62 -16.93 23.38
N GLU A 172 -6.47 -17.86 23.80
CA GLU A 172 -7.35 -18.63 22.90
C GLU A 172 -8.34 -17.71 22.18
N GLU A 173 -8.98 -16.80 22.90
CA GLU A 173 -9.91 -15.84 22.30
C GLU A 173 -9.19 -14.96 21.27
N ASP A 174 -8.05 -14.38 21.63
CA ASP A 174 -7.21 -13.58 20.72
C ASP A 174 -6.80 -14.42 19.49
N TYR A 175 -6.33 -15.67 19.70
CA TYR A 175 -5.93 -16.55 18.61
C TYR A 175 -7.10 -16.90 17.68
N ARG A 176 -8.26 -17.20 18.21
CA ARG A 176 -9.46 -17.55 17.45
C ARG A 176 -9.88 -16.39 16.53
N ASP A 177 -9.91 -15.17 17.07
CA ASP A 177 -10.27 -13.97 16.33
C ASP A 177 -9.22 -13.65 15.25
N LEU A 178 -7.93 -13.72 15.59
CA LEU A 178 -6.85 -13.55 14.64
C LEU A 178 -6.88 -14.62 13.53
N HIS A 179 -7.11 -15.88 13.90
CA HIS A 179 -7.19 -16.97 12.94
C HIS A 179 -8.38 -16.80 11.98
N ALA A 180 -9.52 -16.41 12.48
CA ALA A 180 -10.70 -16.10 11.68
C ALA A 180 -10.44 -14.92 10.73
N PHE A 181 -9.77 -13.88 11.22
CA PHE A 181 -9.41 -12.71 10.43
C PHE A 181 -8.46 -13.09 9.26
N PHE A 182 -7.33 -13.72 9.55
CA PHE A 182 -6.35 -14.07 8.52
C PHE A 182 -6.82 -15.15 7.54
N SER A 183 -7.77 -16.00 7.96
CA SER A 183 -8.35 -17.06 7.12
C SER A 183 -9.50 -16.56 6.24
N ASN A 184 -10.39 -15.72 6.77
CA ASN A 184 -11.68 -15.43 6.13
C ASN A 184 -11.93 -13.95 5.86
N GLN A 185 -11.33 -13.04 6.63
CA GLN A 185 -11.65 -11.60 6.59
C GLN A 185 -10.57 -10.74 5.94
N LEU A 186 -9.45 -11.33 5.57
CA LEU A 186 -8.30 -10.62 4.99
C LEU A 186 -8.67 -9.83 3.73
N HIS A 187 -9.52 -10.39 2.89
CA HIS A 187 -9.98 -9.73 1.66
C HIS A 187 -10.79 -8.47 1.97
N THR A 188 -11.72 -8.54 2.93
CA THR A 188 -12.51 -7.38 3.36
C THR A 188 -11.62 -6.26 3.93
N TRP A 189 -10.59 -6.63 4.70
CA TRP A 189 -9.62 -5.67 5.20
C TRP A 189 -8.84 -4.96 4.09
N GLN A 190 -8.39 -5.71 3.10
CA GLN A 190 -7.71 -5.14 1.93
C GLN A 190 -8.64 -4.22 1.11
N GLN A 191 -9.91 -4.61 0.95
CA GLN A 191 -10.90 -3.74 0.31
C GLN A 191 -11.12 -2.44 1.08
N LEU A 192 -11.19 -2.48 2.42
CA LEU A 192 -11.25 -1.29 3.27
C LEU A 192 -10.09 -0.34 3.00
N GLN A 193 -8.86 -0.84 3.04
CA GLN A 193 -7.66 -0.04 2.82
C GLN A 193 -7.63 0.60 1.42
N LEU A 194 -7.93 -0.18 0.40
CA LEU A 194 -7.99 0.32 -0.98
C LEU A 194 -9.11 1.35 -1.18
N ALA A 195 -10.26 1.14 -0.54
CA ALA A 195 -11.37 2.09 -0.59
C ALA A 195 -11.00 3.43 0.07
N LEU A 196 -10.38 3.41 1.24
CA LEU A 196 -9.93 4.63 1.92
C LEU A 196 -8.92 5.41 1.07
N ILE A 197 -7.95 4.75 0.42
CA ILE A 197 -6.99 5.39 -0.49
C ILE A 197 -7.72 6.05 -1.68
N ARG A 198 -8.74 5.39 -2.25
CA ARG A 198 -9.54 5.94 -3.34
C ARG A 198 -10.35 7.17 -2.90
N PHE A 199 -10.98 7.08 -1.74
CA PHE A 199 -11.81 8.17 -1.21
C PHE A 199 -10.99 9.39 -0.77
N ASP A 200 -9.76 9.20 -0.33
CA ASP A 200 -8.87 10.31 0.06
C ASP A 200 -8.60 11.29 -1.10
N LYS A 201 -8.66 10.83 -2.36
CA LYS A 201 -8.56 11.70 -3.54
C LYS A 201 -9.66 12.76 -3.58
N ASN A 202 -10.85 12.43 -3.07
CA ASN A 202 -12.04 13.29 -3.12
C ASN A 202 -12.53 13.71 -1.73
N LYS A 203 -11.69 13.56 -0.70
CA LYS A 203 -12.04 13.79 0.72
C LYS A 203 -12.78 15.10 0.95
N GLN A 204 -12.25 16.21 0.41
CA GLN A 204 -12.85 17.54 0.61
C GLN A 204 -14.30 17.66 0.11
N ALA A 205 -14.62 16.94 -0.96
CA ALA A 205 -15.98 16.93 -1.52
C ALA A 205 -16.88 15.97 -0.74
N LEU A 206 -16.36 14.80 -0.34
CA LEU A 206 -17.07 13.81 0.45
C LEU A 206 -17.39 14.31 1.87
N ASP A 207 -16.48 15.06 2.50
CA ASP A 207 -16.68 15.65 3.84
C ASP A 207 -17.85 16.67 3.89
N LYS A 208 -18.25 17.23 2.76
CA LYS A 208 -19.42 18.13 2.67
C LYS A 208 -20.75 17.37 2.74
N ASN A 209 -20.76 16.08 2.42
CA ASN A 209 -21.94 15.24 2.52
C ASN A 209 -21.92 14.52 3.89
N GLU A 210 -22.96 14.73 4.69
CA GLU A 210 -23.03 14.21 6.05
C GLU A 210 -23.00 12.66 6.11
N SER A 211 -23.69 12.00 5.19
CA SER A 211 -23.73 10.53 5.13
C SER A 211 -22.36 9.95 4.74
N ALA A 212 -21.73 10.52 3.72
CA ALA A 212 -20.38 10.10 3.31
C ALA A 212 -19.34 10.35 4.42
N ARG A 213 -19.43 11.51 5.09
CA ARG A 213 -18.53 11.85 6.19
C ARG A 213 -18.66 10.87 7.35
N LYS A 214 -19.90 10.51 7.76
CA LYS A 214 -20.14 9.54 8.84
C LYS A 214 -19.60 8.16 8.46
N ALA A 215 -19.90 7.69 7.25
CA ALA A 215 -19.41 6.39 6.77
C ALA A 215 -17.86 6.34 6.67
N LEU A 216 -17.23 7.42 6.21
CA LEU A 216 -15.76 7.52 6.16
C LEU A 216 -15.12 7.54 7.55
N LEU A 217 -15.74 8.20 8.53
CA LEU A 217 -15.27 8.17 9.92
C LEU A 217 -15.36 6.75 10.47
N GLU A 218 -16.50 6.05 10.29
CA GLU A 218 -16.64 4.67 10.77
C GLU A 218 -15.65 3.72 10.09
N LEU A 219 -15.41 3.85 8.77
CA LEU A 219 -14.38 3.07 8.06
C LEU A 219 -12.96 3.32 8.62
N ARG A 220 -12.63 4.55 8.95
CA ARG A 220 -11.33 4.90 9.53
C ARG A 220 -11.19 4.42 10.97
N ASP A 221 -12.26 4.47 11.76
CA ASP A 221 -12.29 3.93 13.12
C ASP A 221 -12.08 2.41 13.11
N ILE A 222 -12.68 1.70 12.13
CA ILE A 222 -12.44 0.27 11.91
C ILE A 222 -10.98 0.01 11.52
N GLU A 223 -10.41 0.81 10.61
CA GLU A 223 -9.00 0.65 10.20
C GLU A 223 -8.02 0.94 11.34
N ALA A 224 -8.33 1.90 12.20
CA ALA A 224 -7.48 2.29 13.32
C ALA A 224 -7.62 1.38 14.55
N SER A 225 -8.62 0.52 14.57
CA SER A 225 -8.88 -0.39 15.71
C SER A 225 -7.83 -1.51 15.76
N ASP A 226 -7.32 -1.81 16.94
CA ASP A 226 -6.43 -2.95 17.18
C ASP A 226 -7.17 -4.31 17.07
N ALA A 227 -8.49 -4.32 17.26
CA ALA A 227 -9.34 -5.51 17.21
C ALA A 227 -10.65 -5.24 16.43
N PRO A 228 -10.60 -5.06 15.10
CA PRO A 228 -11.77 -4.69 14.29
C PRO A 228 -12.68 -5.87 13.93
N TYR A 229 -12.36 -7.09 14.34
CA TYR A 229 -12.89 -8.36 13.83
C TYR A 229 -14.42 -8.42 13.79
N GLY A 230 -15.08 -7.96 14.86
CA GLY A 230 -16.54 -7.92 14.96
C GLY A 230 -17.21 -6.83 14.11
N GLN A 231 -16.47 -5.86 13.57
CA GLN A 231 -17.00 -4.73 12.80
C GLN A 231 -16.83 -4.89 11.29
N LEU A 232 -16.00 -5.83 10.83
CA LEU A 232 -15.68 -6.01 9.41
C LEU A 232 -16.90 -6.34 8.54
N HIS A 233 -17.96 -6.89 9.11
CA HIS A 233 -19.21 -7.16 8.39
C HIS A 233 -19.90 -5.89 7.88
N LYS A 234 -19.62 -4.72 8.46
CA LYS A 234 -20.19 -3.42 8.06
C LYS A 234 -19.45 -2.79 6.87
N VAL A 235 -18.19 -3.19 6.64
CA VAL A 235 -17.29 -2.52 5.70
C VAL A 235 -17.86 -2.43 4.30
N ALA A 236 -18.45 -3.51 3.78
CA ALA A 236 -19.01 -3.54 2.45
C ALA A 236 -20.13 -2.49 2.26
N ALA A 237 -21.07 -2.43 3.19
CA ALA A 237 -22.18 -1.48 3.14
C ALA A 237 -21.72 -0.02 3.29
N LEU A 238 -20.71 0.23 4.13
CA LEU A 238 -20.13 1.57 4.30
C LEU A 238 -19.39 2.01 3.04
N ILE A 239 -18.61 1.13 2.42
CA ILE A 239 -17.93 1.40 1.14
C ILE A 239 -18.96 1.73 0.05
N GLU A 240 -20.00 0.91 -0.10
CA GLU A 240 -21.05 1.11 -1.09
C GLU A 240 -21.75 2.46 -0.91
N CYS A 241 -22.04 2.85 0.33
CA CYS A 241 -22.62 4.15 0.65
C CYS A 241 -21.72 5.31 0.17
N VAL A 242 -20.42 5.27 0.48
CA VAL A 242 -19.48 6.31 0.06
C VAL A 242 -19.25 6.29 -1.45
N GLU A 243 -19.15 5.12 -2.07
CA GLU A 243 -18.99 4.97 -3.52
C GLU A 243 -20.16 5.56 -4.30
N ALA A 244 -21.40 5.32 -3.87
CA ALA A 244 -22.59 5.88 -4.50
C ALA A 244 -22.58 7.42 -4.47
N ILE A 245 -22.23 8.00 -3.32
CA ILE A 245 -22.14 9.45 -3.15
C ILE A 245 -20.96 10.02 -3.96
N ASN A 246 -19.80 9.39 -3.93
CA ASN A 246 -18.62 9.79 -4.69
C ASN A 246 -18.90 9.77 -6.20
N LEU A 247 -19.56 8.73 -6.68
CA LEU A 247 -19.96 8.62 -8.08
C LEU A 247 -20.94 9.72 -8.50
N ALA A 248 -21.92 10.03 -7.66
CA ALA A 248 -22.87 11.11 -7.93
C ALA A 248 -22.17 12.47 -8.04
N ILE A 249 -21.27 12.79 -7.10
CA ILE A 249 -20.47 14.04 -7.13
C ILE A 249 -19.57 14.07 -8.37
N LEU A 250 -18.85 12.97 -8.66
CA LEU A 250 -17.98 12.89 -9.84
C LEU A 250 -18.77 13.08 -11.13
N THR A 251 -19.94 12.46 -11.26
CA THR A 251 -20.79 12.57 -12.45
C THR A 251 -21.26 14.02 -12.65
N GLU A 252 -21.70 14.69 -11.58
CA GLU A 252 -22.08 16.11 -11.64
C GLU A 252 -20.90 17.00 -12.05
N LYS A 253 -19.76 16.86 -11.40
CA LYS A 253 -18.57 17.68 -11.67
C LYS A 253 -18.01 17.42 -13.08
N ARG A 254 -18.00 16.17 -13.52
CA ARG A 254 -17.57 15.80 -14.86
C ARG A 254 -18.50 16.36 -15.94
N HIS A 255 -19.82 16.26 -15.75
CA HIS A 255 -20.79 16.84 -16.68
C HIS A 255 -20.59 18.35 -16.84
N HIS A 256 -20.44 19.08 -15.74
CA HIS A 256 -20.17 20.51 -15.76
C HIS A 256 -18.83 20.84 -16.45
N ALA A 257 -17.79 20.06 -16.19
CA ALA A 257 -16.47 20.24 -16.81
C ALA A 257 -16.50 19.98 -18.32
N LEU A 258 -17.19 18.93 -18.76
CA LEU A 258 -17.37 18.63 -20.18
C LEU A 258 -18.10 19.73 -20.91
N SER A 259 -19.21 20.26 -20.35
CA SER A 259 -19.94 21.40 -20.92
C SER A 259 -19.02 22.61 -21.12
N ARG A 260 -18.15 22.93 -20.15
CA ARG A 260 -17.19 24.04 -20.27
C ARG A 260 -16.13 23.83 -21.34
N VAL A 261 -15.63 22.59 -21.48
CA VAL A 261 -14.66 22.27 -22.54
C VAL A 261 -15.35 22.31 -23.91
N ASP A 262 -16.61 21.87 -24.02
CA ASP A 262 -17.39 21.97 -25.26
C ASP A 262 -17.65 23.43 -25.67
N GLU A 263 -17.90 24.35 -24.72
CA GLU A 263 -17.97 25.76 -24.96
C GLU A 263 -16.68 26.34 -25.57
N LYS A 264 -15.51 25.91 -25.04
CA LYS A 264 -14.18 26.32 -25.55
C LYS A 264 -13.89 25.73 -26.94
N ILE A 265 -14.30 24.50 -27.20
CA ILE A 265 -14.19 23.86 -28.51
C ILE A 265 -15.05 24.69 -29.51
N ALA A 266 -16.30 25.01 -29.18
CA ALA A 266 -17.18 25.80 -30.01
C ALA A 266 -16.63 27.23 -30.25
N GLN A 267 -16.00 27.83 -29.24
CA GLN A 267 -15.32 29.11 -29.37
C GLN A 267 -14.18 29.04 -30.39
N LEU A 268 -13.31 28.05 -30.30
CA LEU A 268 -12.20 27.87 -31.24
C LEU A 268 -12.71 27.56 -32.67
N GLU A 269 -13.74 26.73 -32.79
CA GLU A 269 -14.40 26.44 -34.09
C GLU A 269 -14.94 27.72 -34.74
N ALA A 270 -15.58 28.60 -33.96
CA ALA A 270 -16.09 29.87 -34.44
C ALA A 270 -14.95 30.80 -34.92
N GLU A 271 -13.83 30.85 -34.22
CA GLU A 271 -12.66 31.62 -34.64
C GLU A 271 -12.02 31.05 -35.94
N ILE A 272 -11.91 29.72 -36.05
CA ILE A 272 -11.46 29.05 -37.26
C ILE A 272 -12.38 29.38 -38.45
N ALA A 273 -13.69 29.31 -38.25
CA ALA A 273 -14.67 29.63 -39.31
C ALA A 273 -14.57 31.10 -39.79
N LYS A 274 -14.33 32.06 -38.87
CA LYS A 274 -14.14 33.47 -39.19
C LYS A 274 -12.83 33.76 -39.92
N SER A 275 -11.82 32.92 -39.77
CA SER A 275 -10.47 33.14 -40.32
C SER A 275 -10.40 33.13 -41.85
N GLY A 276 -11.36 32.52 -42.54
CA GLY A 276 -11.38 32.35 -43.99
C GLY A 276 -10.36 31.34 -44.54
N ILE A 277 -9.54 30.72 -43.71
CA ILE A 277 -8.56 29.71 -44.08
C ILE A 277 -8.89 28.32 -43.56
N ALA A 278 -10.13 28.10 -43.13
CA ALA A 278 -10.60 26.86 -42.54
C ALA A 278 -10.46 25.69 -43.55
N THR A 279 -9.59 24.73 -43.20
CA THR A 279 -9.51 23.42 -43.87
C THR A 279 -9.78 22.34 -42.85
N PRO A 280 -10.30 21.15 -43.25
CA PRO A 280 -10.53 20.07 -42.32
C PRO A 280 -9.28 19.65 -41.56
N GLU A 281 -8.10 19.68 -42.20
CA GLU A 281 -6.81 19.32 -41.60
C GLU A 281 -6.38 20.33 -40.54
N LEU A 282 -6.50 21.62 -40.83
CA LEU A 282 -6.20 22.72 -39.88
C LEU A 282 -7.16 22.65 -38.69
N SER A 283 -8.45 22.53 -38.91
CA SER A 283 -9.46 22.42 -37.87
C SER A 283 -9.20 21.23 -36.93
N ASN A 284 -8.97 20.06 -37.50
CA ASN A 284 -8.65 18.88 -36.71
C ASN A 284 -7.35 19.04 -35.87
N ARG A 285 -6.31 19.66 -36.46
CA ARG A 285 -5.06 19.91 -35.73
C ARG A 285 -5.23 20.85 -34.55
N LEU A 286 -6.00 21.91 -34.72
CA LEU A 286 -6.22 22.93 -33.71
C LEU A 286 -7.19 22.47 -32.60
N LEU A 287 -8.21 21.68 -32.93
CA LEU A 287 -9.20 21.18 -31.98
C LEU A 287 -8.74 19.96 -31.20
N ARG A 288 -7.82 19.14 -31.76
CA ARG A 288 -7.34 17.89 -31.15
C ARG A 288 -6.86 18.05 -29.71
N PRO A 289 -6.09 19.07 -29.30
CA PRO A 289 -5.66 19.23 -27.91
C PRO A 289 -6.82 19.38 -26.92
N LEU A 290 -7.87 20.12 -27.27
CA LEU A 290 -9.10 20.25 -26.46
C LEU A 290 -9.92 18.96 -26.43
N GLN A 291 -9.99 18.24 -27.55
CA GLN A 291 -10.65 16.93 -27.61
C GLN A 291 -9.94 15.89 -26.72
N LEU A 292 -8.61 15.94 -26.60
CA LEU A 292 -7.83 15.10 -25.69
C LEU A 292 -8.16 15.44 -24.22
N VAL A 293 -8.28 16.74 -23.87
CA VAL A 293 -8.72 17.15 -22.52
C VAL A 293 -10.12 16.62 -22.22
N LYS A 294 -11.02 16.65 -23.21
CA LYS A 294 -12.37 16.09 -23.07
C LYS A 294 -12.33 14.57 -22.79
N ALA A 295 -11.53 13.82 -23.53
CA ALA A 295 -11.37 12.39 -23.33
C ALA A 295 -10.74 12.05 -21.97
N GLU A 296 -9.81 12.86 -21.50
CA GLU A 296 -9.20 12.71 -20.17
C GLU A 296 -10.22 12.98 -19.06
N LEU A 297 -11.06 14.01 -19.20
CA LEU A 297 -12.15 14.31 -18.27
C LEU A 297 -13.15 13.16 -18.14
N GLU A 298 -13.44 12.43 -19.22
CA GLU A 298 -14.37 11.29 -19.19
C GLU A 298 -13.91 10.16 -18.29
N SER A 299 -12.61 9.95 -18.14
CA SER A 299 -12.00 8.87 -17.34
C SER A 299 -11.49 9.33 -15.97
N GLU A 300 -11.37 10.65 -15.72
CA GLU A 300 -10.78 11.16 -14.49
C GLU A 300 -11.65 10.87 -13.26
N THR A 301 -11.00 10.47 -12.18
CA THR A 301 -11.63 10.09 -10.91
C THR A 301 -11.36 11.05 -9.74
N SER A 302 -10.47 12.03 -9.94
CA SER A 302 -10.15 13.06 -8.96
C SER A 302 -10.90 14.36 -9.29
N ILE A 303 -11.70 14.84 -8.35
CA ILE A 303 -12.42 16.12 -8.49
C ILE A 303 -11.45 17.30 -8.65
N ALA A 304 -10.30 17.25 -7.98
CA ALA A 304 -9.27 18.28 -8.11
C ALA A 304 -8.68 18.32 -9.53
N ASN A 305 -8.41 17.15 -10.11
CA ASN A 305 -7.92 17.05 -11.49
C ASN A 305 -9.00 17.48 -12.50
N ILE A 306 -10.25 17.09 -12.29
CA ILE A 306 -11.37 17.56 -13.12
C ILE A 306 -11.42 19.09 -13.13
N TYR A 307 -11.26 19.72 -11.97
CA TYR A 307 -11.23 21.18 -11.89
C TYR A 307 -10.01 21.78 -12.62
N MET A 308 -8.84 21.21 -12.47
CA MET A 308 -7.62 21.65 -13.17
C MET A 308 -7.76 21.51 -14.68
N LEU A 309 -8.27 20.37 -15.16
CA LEU A 309 -8.47 20.12 -16.60
C LEU A 309 -9.45 21.09 -17.22
N GLN A 310 -10.57 21.39 -16.55
CA GLN A 310 -11.60 22.29 -17.10
C GLN A 310 -11.18 23.77 -17.08
N THR A 311 -10.33 24.19 -16.16
CA THR A 311 -9.88 25.58 -16.02
C THR A 311 -8.51 25.77 -16.65
N GLN A 312 -7.44 25.40 -15.98
CA GLN A 312 -6.07 25.69 -16.40
C GLN A 312 -5.73 25.01 -17.73
N THR A 313 -5.86 23.68 -17.81
CA THR A 313 -5.42 22.93 -19.01
C THR A 313 -6.24 23.30 -20.24
N ALA A 314 -7.57 23.38 -20.12
CA ALA A 314 -8.43 23.72 -21.24
C ALA A 314 -8.27 25.18 -21.70
N ASP A 315 -7.98 26.14 -20.78
CA ASP A 315 -7.69 27.53 -21.14
C ASP A 315 -6.35 27.64 -21.87
N GLU A 316 -5.30 26.94 -21.38
CA GLU A 316 -4.00 26.87 -22.08
C GLU A 316 -4.15 26.32 -23.49
N ARG A 317 -4.88 25.20 -23.67
CA ARG A 317 -5.10 24.59 -24.99
C ARG A 317 -5.94 25.47 -25.92
N LEU A 318 -6.90 26.24 -25.41
CA LEU A 318 -7.64 27.21 -26.19
C LEU A 318 -6.71 28.33 -26.67
N HIS A 319 -5.88 28.88 -25.78
CA HIS A 319 -4.92 29.93 -26.14
C HIS A 319 -3.89 29.45 -27.18
N ASP A 320 -3.34 28.24 -26.98
CA ASP A 320 -2.43 27.63 -27.95
C ASP A 320 -3.08 27.49 -29.32
N GLY A 321 -4.36 27.04 -29.35
CA GLY A 321 -5.11 26.87 -30.57
C GLY A 321 -5.35 28.19 -31.31
N VAL A 322 -5.73 29.27 -30.58
CA VAL A 322 -5.90 30.62 -31.14
C VAL A 322 -4.58 31.18 -31.67
N PHE A 323 -3.50 31.00 -30.94
CA PHE A 323 -2.15 31.44 -31.35
C PHE A 323 -1.66 30.71 -32.63
N GLU A 324 -1.85 29.40 -32.70
CA GLU A 324 -1.54 28.64 -33.91
C GLU A 324 -2.41 29.08 -35.10
N LEU A 325 -3.69 29.40 -34.88
CA LEU A 325 -4.58 29.94 -35.90
C LEU A 325 -4.06 31.29 -36.43
N GLU A 326 -3.68 32.23 -35.57
CA GLU A 326 -3.10 33.51 -35.94
C GLU A 326 -1.84 33.32 -36.78
N ARG A 327 -0.95 32.38 -36.42
CA ARG A 327 0.22 32.06 -37.23
C ARG A 327 -0.14 31.50 -38.61
N ALA A 328 -1.16 30.64 -38.66
CA ALA A 328 -1.65 30.11 -39.94
C ALA A 328 -2.19 31.19 -40.85
N ILE A 329 -2.94 32.17 -40.31
CA ILE A 329 -3.44 33.34 -41.05
C ILE A 329 -2.28 34.15 -41.62
N GLN A 330 -1.26 34.45 -40.80
CA GLN A 330 -0.09 35.21 -41.27
C GLN A 330 0.66 34.47 -42.38
N ALA A 331 0.88 33.14 -42.19
CA ALA A 331 1.56 32.34 -43.20
C ALA A 331 0.82 32.27 -44.54
N GLU A 332 -0.53 32.25 -44.52
CA GLU A 332 -1.35 32.26 -45.71
C GLU A 332 -1.34 33.66 -46.40
N ALA A 333 -1.38 34.73 -45.60
CA ALA A 333 -1.26 36.09 -46.11
C ALA A 333 0.09 36.31 -46.82
N GLU A 334 1.19 35.83 -46.23
CA GLU A 334 2.54 35.87 -46.88
C GLU A 334 2.61 35.05 -48.18
N ARG A 335 1.96 33.88 -48.18
CA ARG A 335 1.85 33.06 -49.40
C ARG A 335 1.10 33.77 -50.50
N GLN A 336 -0.03 34.35 -50.17
CA GLN A 336 -0.82 35.10 -51.16
C GLN A 336 -0.08 36.32 -51.69
N GLU A 337 0.63 37.03 -50.82
CA GLU A 337 1.44 38.17 -51.22
C GLU A 337 2.58 37.76 -52.14
N LYS A 338 3.33 36.66 -51.85
CA LYS A 338 4.33 36.11 -52.77
C LYS A 338 3.74 35.69 -54.08
N LEU A 339 2.58 35.02 -54.06
CA LEU A 339 1.89 34.63 -55.31
C LEU A 339 1.51 35.80 -56.16
N ARG A 340 1.03 36.90 -55.55
CA ARG A 340 0.69 38.19 -56.24
C ARG A 340 1.96 38.81 -56.82
N GLN A 341 3.07 38.83 -56.07
CA GLN A 341 4.36 39.36 -56.55
C GLN A 341 4.90 38.53 -57.72
N ASP A 342 4.80 37.23 -57.67
CA ASP A 342 5.26 36.34 -58.74
C ASP A 342 4.35 36.45 -59.97
N GLN A 343 3.04 36.58 -59.80
CA GLN A 343 2.11 36.87 -60.88
C GLN A 343 2.37 38.25 -61.50
N ALA A 344 2.66 39.26 -60.69
CA ALA A 344 3.01 40.60 -61.18
C ALA A 344 4.32 40.60 -61.97
N LYS A 345 5.34 39.87 -61.49
CA LYS A 345 6.61 39.68 -62.22
C LYS A 345 6.43 38.91 -63.54
N ALA A 346 5.59 37.87 -63.53
CA ALA A 346 5.26 37.10 -64.73
C ALA A 346 4.47 37.97 -65.75
N ALA A 347 3.51 38.81 -65.28
CA ALA A 347 2.78 39.75 -66.13
C ALA A 347 3.70 40.85 -66.72
N GLN A 348 4.67 41.35 -65.93
CA GLN A 348 5.68 42.30 -66.44
C GLN A 348 6.65 41.65 -67.46
N ALA A 349 7.04 40.37 -67.25
CA ALA A 349 7.83 39.64 -68.21
C ALA A 349 7.07 39.36 -69.52
N ALA A 350 5.78 39.10 -69.45
CA ALA A 350 4.91 38.92 -70.60
C ALA A 350 4.62 40.25 -71.34
N ALA A 351 4.58 41.38 -70.64
CA ALA A 351 4.40 42.74 -71.26
C ALA A 351 5.66 43.26 -71.92
N GLY A 352 6.86 42.73 -71.62
CA GLY A 352 8.13 43.12 -72.23
C GLY A 352 8.31 42.63 -73.66
N THR A 353 7.37 41.91 -74.27
CA THR A 353 7.45 41.40 -75.65
C THR A 353 6.58 42.13 -76.65
N ASN A 354 5.86 43.21 -76.28
CA ASN A 354 5.13 44.02 -77.25
C ASN A 354 5.35 45.51 -77.00
N GLN A 355 6.40 46.09 -77.59
CA GLN A 355 6.50 47.56 -77.80
C GLN A 355 5.60 48.00 -78.96
N GLN A 356 4.51 48.62 -78.63
CA GLN A 356 3.95 49.70 -79.43
C GLN A 356 3.36 50.77 -78.53
N LYS A 357 3.70 52.03 -78.87
CA LYS A 357 3.46 53.29 -78.20
C LYS A 357 1.98 53.56 -78.08
N GLU A 358 1.50 54.02 -76.90
CA GLU A 358 0.46 54.99 -76.75
C GLU A 358 0.57 55.72 -75.41
N ASP A 359 0.21 57.02 -75.39
CA ASP A 359 0.46 58.06 -74.42
C ASP A 359 -0.21 57.89 -73.03
N PRO A 360 0.34 58.51 -71.97
CA PRO A 360 -0.04 58.21 -70.59
C PRO A 360 -1.28 59.03 -70.16
N SER A 361 -2.33 58.34 -69.72
CA SER A 361 -3.40 58.93 -68.90
C SER A 361 -3.01 58.74 -67.42
N PRO A 362 -3.26 59.70 -66.53
CA PRO A 362 -2.73 59.70 -65.18
C PRO A 362 -3.52 58.71 -64.28
N TYR A 363 -2.83 57.64 -63.90
CA TYR A 363 -3.31 56.66 -62.95
C TYR A 363 -3.12 57.16 -61.51
N VAL A 364 -4.23 57.38 -60.80
CA VAL A 364 -4.23 57.65 -59.36
C VAL A 364 -4.02 56.37 -58.61
N ALA A 365 -2.81 56.17 -57.98
CA ALA A 365 -2.52 55.06 -57.16
C ALA A 365 -3.37 55.05 -55.88
N PRO A 366 -3.98 53.89 -55.48
CA PRO A 366 -4.61 53.79 -54.19
C PRO A 366 -3.55 53.83 -53.07
N LYS A 367 -3.88 54.56 -51.98
CA LYS A 367 -3.00 54.66 -50.80
C LYS A 367 -2.63 53.27 -50.26
N PRO A 368 -1.39 53.05 -49.85
CA PRO A 368 -0.96 51.78 -49.25
C PRO A 368 -1.72 51.56 -47.93
N VAL A 369 -2.42 50.44 -47.85
CA VAL A 369 -2.96 49.95 -46.59
C VAL A 369 -1.78 49.59 -45.70
N ALA A 370 -1.69 50.20 -44.53
CA ALA A 370 -0.62 49.96 -43.58
C ALA A 370 -0.51 48.47 -43.25
N ALA A 371 0.70 47.90 -43.37
CA ALA A 371 0.99 46.53 -43.01
C ALA A 371 0.57 46.27 -41.52
N PRO A 372 0.00 45.11 -41.22
CA PRO A 372 -0.34 44.79 -39.85
C PRO A 372 0.91 44.81 -38.98
N LYS A 373 0.86 45.54 -37.87
CA LYS A 373 1.98 45.62 -36.92
C LYS A 373 2.28 44.24 -36.34
N GLN A 374 3.55 43.84 -36.32
CA GLN A 374 3.98 42.60 -35.70
C GLN A 374 3.60 42.53 -34.22
N VAL A 375 2.96 41.45 -33.79
CA VAL A 375 2.65 41.20 -32.39
C VAL A 375 3.89 40.58 -31.73
N VAL A 376 4.38 41.18 -30.64
CA VAL A 376 5.47 40.65 -29.83
C VAL A 376 4.91 40.31 -28.46
N GLU A 377 5.10 39.10 -28.05
CA GLU A 377 4.75 38.62 -26.70
C GLU A 377 5.87 38.90 -25.75
N VAL A 378 5.61 39.72 -24.72
CA VAL A 378 6.54 40.00 -23.63
C VAL A 378 6.18 39.10 -22.46
N ALA A 379 6.77 37.93 -22.42
CA ALA A 379 6.58 36.99 -21.29
C ALA A 379 7.25 37.49 -20.02
N ALA A 380 6.56 37.48 -18.89
CA ALA A 380 7.14 37.84 -17.59
C ALA A 380 8.43 37.03 -17.28
N THR A 381 8.52 35.80 -17.78
CA THR A 381 9.71 34.95 -17.66
C THR A 381 10.94 35.51 -18.38
N SER A 382 10.78 36.22 -19.49
CA SER A 382 11.91 36.85 -20.19
C SER A 382 12.51 38.01 -19.39
N VAL A 383 11.69 38.73 -18.63
CA VAL A 383 12.10 39.81 -17.72
C VAL A 383 12.83 39.23 -16.51
N PHE A 384 12.35 38.11 -15.95
CA PHE A 384 13.03 37.40 -14.85
C PHE A 384 14.42 36.89 -15.28
N ASN A 385 14.56 36.35 -16.47
CA ASN A 385 15.83 35.85 -17.00
C ASN A 385 16.87 36.96 -17.20
N LYS A 386 16.45 38.19 -17.50
CA LYS A 386 17.34 39.37 -17.65
C LYS A 386 17.81 39.95 -16.30
N LEU A 387 17.04 39.75 -15.23
CA LEU A 387 17.40 40.21 -13.89
C LEU A 387 18.36 39.28 -13.16
N GLY A 388 18.69 38.12 -13.71
CA GLY A 388 19.60 37.11 -13.17
C GLY A 388 18.89 35.92 -12.56
N ASN A 389 19.46 34.70 -12.76
CA ASN A 389 18.88 33.45 -12.26
C ASN A 389 18.70 33.50 -10.73
N GLY A 390 17.45 33.45 -10.27
CA GLY A 390 17.11 33.21 -8.86
C GLY A 390 16.63 34.43 -8.08
N ILE A 391 16.11 35.48 -8.72
CA ILE A 391 15.47 36.59 -8.00
C ILE A 391 14.07 36.12 -7.55
N TYR A 392 13.93 35.91 -6.24
CA TYR A 392 12.63 35.83 -5.57
C TYR A 392 12.17 37.25 -5.25
N LEU A 393 10.88 37.55 -5.41
CA LEU A 393 10.31 38.85 -5.03
C LEU A 393 10.02 38.82 -3.53
N GLU A 394 11.04 39.04 -2.72
CA GLU A 394 10.94 38.97 -1.26
C GLU A 394 10.83 40.37 -0.60
N SER A 395 11.14 41.42 -1.35
CA SER A 395 11.07 42.77 -0.85
C SER A 395 10.39 43.74 -1.81
N GLN A 396 9.88 44.87 -1.32
CA GLN A 396 9.31 45.93 -2.16
C GLN A 396 10.32 46.43 -3.20
N ALA A 397 11.61 46.46 -2.86
CA ALA A 397 12.66 46.85 -3.78
C ALA A 397 12.83 45.86 -4.97
N ASP A 398 12.58 44.58 -4.76
CA ASP A 398 12.62 43.57 -5.82
C ASP A 398 11.43 43.70 -6.75
N VAL A 399 10.27 44.00 -6.19
CA VAL A 399 9.05 44.30 -6.96
C VAL A 399 9.25 45.51 -7.85
N ASP A 400 9.83 46.62 -7.29
CA ASP A 400 10.11 47.83 -8.04
C ASP A 400 11.14 47.64 -9.15
N ARG A 401 12.15 46.81 -8.94
CA ARG A 401 13.14 46.43 -9.97
C ARG A 401 12.47 45.63 -11.11
N PHE A 402 11.59 44.68 -10.76
CA PHE A 402 10.86 43.88 -11.75
C PHE A 402 9.92 44.76 -12.60
N ILE A 403 9.16 45.64 -11.95
CA ILE A 403 8.24 46.57 -12.64
C ILE A 403 9.02 47.49 -13.56
N ASN A 404 10.15 48.05 -13.15
CA ASN A 404 10.95 48.93 -13.98
C ASN A 404 11.58 48.17 -15.18
N ALA A 405 12.03 46.96 -15.02
CA ALA A 405 12.54 46.15 -16.11
C ALA A 405 11.44 45.77 -17.11
N LEU A 406 10.24 45.41 -16.63
CA LEU A 406 9.08 45.11 -17.47
C LEU A 406 8.65 46.36 -18.25
N LYS A 407 8.59 47.53 -17.59
CA LYS A 407 8.24 48.80 -18.21
C LYS A 407 9.22 49.17 -19.34
N ALA A 408 10.52 49.00 -19.14
CA ALA A 408 11.54 49.26 -20.15
C ALA A 408 11.39 48.35 -21.40
N GLU A 409 11.06 47.07 -21.19
CA GLU A 409 10.79 46.12 -22.28
C GLU A 409 9.53 46.51 -23.09
N LEU A 410 8.47 46.89 -22.40
CA LEU A 410 7.24 47.33 -23.03
C LEU A 410 7.42 48.63 -23.82
N GLU A 411 8.15 49.62 -23.27
CA GLU A 411 8.47 50.88 -23.94
C GLU A 411 9.36 50.64 -25.19
N ALA A 412 10.33 49.72 -25.11
CA ALA A 412 11.16 49.36 -26.27
C ALA A 412 10.32 48.71 -27.39
N ALA A 413 9.36 47.86 -27.05
CA ALA A 413 8.48 47.23 -28.01
C ALA A 413 7.52 48.24 -28.67
N ILE A 414 7.04 49.21 -27.91
CA ILE A 414 6.18 50.32 -28.46
C ILE A 414 6.99 51.20 -29.42
N GLN A 415 8.23 51.55 -29.08
CA GLN A 415 9.11 52.35 -29.95
C GLN A 415 9.44 51.65 -31.28
N GLN A 416 9.43 50.31 -31.32
CA GLN A 416 9.58 49.52 -32.53
C GLN A 416 8.28 49.37 -33.34
N GLU A 417 7.23 50.10 -33.01
CA GLU A 417 5.89 50.03 -33.61
C GLU A 417 5.25 48.62 -33.58
N LYS A 418 5.62 47.81 -32.62
CA LYS A 418 5.09 46.45 -32.41
C LYS A 418 3.85 46.48 -31.53
N ARG A 419 2.87 45.62 -31.81
CA ARG A 419 1.77 45.35 -30.87
C ARG A 419 2.23 44.45 -29.75
N ILE A 420 1.99 44.84 -28.50
CA ILE A 420 2.33 44.03 -27.31
C ILE A 420 1.08 43.23 -26.91
N ARG A 421 1.28 41.97 -26.59
CA ARG A 421 0.27 41.08 -26.04
C ARG A 421 0.70 40.60 -24.65
#